data_d91f17d8ffd8b65a7566fbf4e6dd0ae2
#
_entry.id   d91f17d8ffd8b65a7566fbf4e6dd0ae2
#
_cell.length_a   1.000
_cell.length_b   1.000
_cell.length_c   1.000
_cell.angle_alpha   90.00
_cell.angle_beta   90.00
_cell.angle_gamma   90.00
#
_symmetry.space_group_name_H-M   'P 1'
#
loop_
_entity.id
_entity.type
_entity.pdbx_description
1 polymer ?
#
loop_
_entity_poly.entity_id
_entity_poly.type
_entity_poly.pdbx_seq_one_letter_code
_entity_poly.pdbx_strand_id
1 'polypeptide(L)'
;MTAQVPFHAFWPDAEPDPGAERLRLRTRRAYVLIAALVLGFFGLSAILQVGGAVVGSGEVAVESNVKTLIHPTGGILKALMVRDGDHVAKGQLLMRLDQGVSSVGAESAALGLEQLLARRARLEAERDGASSILFPPDLTTKADARASEAMARERQLFALRRRERDGSIALLNQRVRQYDEQIASYQAQIAAIESQMTLIEPELAGLRKLHDRQLVTINRLNEMERTAVQMKGSKAALESNIAEARAHISEANEQILNVDKQIRSDAGTQLAEVVGQLNDQQVRVATTTDTVDRSEIRAPQSGVVDKIAYTTIGSAVPPTQPLLQIVPDRDTMIVEARIRPQDVDQVRVGQAARVTFSGFNRQTTPDISGKLIFVSPDLTSDQRTGQSYYRIKVRLDAGALARAPQIALKAGMPAETFVETGDRSILSFLVKPLLDQLRYSMRSEG
;
A
#
# COMPACT_ATOMS: atom_id res chain seq x y z
N MET A 1 121.13 14.79 12.11
CA MET A 1 121.72 14.63 10.79
C MET A 1 121.08 13.42 10.07
N THR A 2 120.02 13.61 9.31
CA THR A 2 119.36 12.58 8.53
C THR A 2 119.13 13.08 7.12
N ALA A 3 119.78 12.44 6.19
CA ALA A 3 119.66 12.74 4.76
C ALA A 3 118.39 12.18 4.13
N GLN A 4 117.59 13.02 3.49
CA GLN A 4 116.49 12.63 2.63
C GLN A 4 117.04 12.28 1.24
N VAL A 5 116.66 11.12 0.78
CA VAL A 5 116.91 10.68 -0.65
C VAL A 5 115.57 10.80 -1.37
N PRO A 6 115.46 11.48 -2.52
CA PRO A 6 114.22 11.55 -3.33
C PRO A 6 114.17 10.33 -4.26
N PHE A 7 113.06 9.62 -4.18
CA PHE A 7 112.75 8.48 -5.07
C PHE A 7 111.95 9.01 -6.31
N HIS A 8 112.66 9.22 -7.43
CA HIS A 8 111.97 9.41 -8.73
C HIS A 8 111.70 8.03 -9.30
N ALA A 9 110.44 7.62 -9.36
CA ALA A 9 109.97 6.45 -10.08
C ALA A 9 109.77 6.85 -11.57
N PHE A 10 110.51 6.20 -12.41
CA PHE A 10 110.37 6.28 -13.84
C PHE A 10 109.14 5.45 -14.31
N TRP A 11 108.11 6.08 -14.86
CA TRP A 11 107.09 5.40 -15.64
C TRP A 11 107.21 5.84 -17.07
N PRO A 12 107.38 4.92 -18.00
CA PRO A 12 107.34 5.26 -19.44
C PRO A 12 105.87 5.53 -19.79
N ASP A 13 105.70 6.60 -20.58
CA ASP A 13 104.42 6.94 -21.17
C ASP A 13 103.97 5.78 -22.05
N ALA A 14 102.85 5.14 -21.68
CA ALA A 14 102.26 4.12 -22.48
C ALA A 14 101.45 4.77 -23.61
N GLU A 15 101.95 4.52 -24.86
CA GLU A 15 101.20 4.88 -26.07
C GLU A 15 99.77 4.31 -26.00
N PRO A 16 98.75 5.07 -26.43
CA PRO A 16 97.38 4.58 -26.44
C PRO A 16 97.22 3.39 -27.38
N ASP A 17 96.93 2.24 -26.79
CA ASP A 17 96.69 0.98 -27.48
C ASP A 17 95.43 1.10 -28.39
N PRO A 18 95.57 1.03 -29.75
CA PRO A 18 94.43 1.17 -30.70
C PRO A 18 93.44 0.03 -30.59
N GLY A 19 93.74 -1.00 -29.77
CA GLY A 19 92.81 -2.08 -29.42
C GLY A 19 91.78 -1.68 -28.38
N ALA A 20 92.18 -0.79 -27.44
CA ALA A 20 91.24 -0.39 -26.32
C ALA A 20 90.10 0.52 -26.82
N GLU A 21 90.31 1.36 -27.81
CA GLU A 21 89.22 2.17 -28.40
C GLU A 21 88.23 1.30 -29.19
N ARG A 22 88.67 0.31 -29.87
CA ARG A 22 87.82 -0.64 -30.62
C ARG A 22 87.03 -1.51 -29.66
N LEU A 23 87.58 -1.86 -28.53
CA LEU A 23 86.93 -2.60 -27.49
C LEU A 23 85.84 -1.73 -26.84
N ARG A 24 86.11 -0.47 -26.46
CA ARG A 24 85.13 0.50 -25.92
C ARG A 24 83.99 0.77 -26.85
N LEU A 25 84.25 0.88 -28.15
CA LEU A 25 83.20 1.04 -29.18
C LEU A 25 82.28 -0.21 -29.30
N ARG A 26 82.89 -1.39 -29.26
CA ARG A 26 82.14 -2.68 -29.31
C ARG A 26 81.33 -2.91 -28.03
N THR A 27 81.88 -2.66 -26.85
CA THR A 27 81.20 -2.76 -25.61
C THR A 27 80.04 -1.74 -25.50
N ARG A 28 80.30 -0.47 -25.92
CA ARG A 28 79.23 0.55 -25.99
C ARG A 28 78.10 0.15 -26.96
N ARG A 29 78.41 -0.43 -28.12
CA ARG A 29 77.37 -0.95 -29.04
C ARG A 29 76.63 -2.15 -28.45
N ALA A 30 77.32 -3.05 -27.74
CA ALA A 30 76.70 -4.17 -27.03
C ALA A 30 75.74 -3.68 -25.90
N TYR A 31 76.15 -2.68 -25.12
CA TYR A 31 75.26 -2.11 -24.07
C TYR A 31 74.06 -1.39 -24.69
N VAL A 32 74.24 -0.65 -25.82
CA VAL A 32 73.14 -0.01 -26.54
C VAL A 32 72.17 -1.06 -27.08
N LEU A 33 72.66 -2.16 -27.66
CA LEU A 33 71.85 -3.27 -28.15
C LEU A 33 71.10 -3.97 -27.02
N ILE A 34 71.73 -4.24 -25.88
CA ILE A 34 71.15 -4.81 -24.74
C ILE A 34 70.05 -3.85 -24.16
N ALA A 35 70.35 -2.57 -24.01
CA ALA A 35 69.41 -1.56 -23.57
C ALA A 35 68.23 -1.44 -24.52
N ALA A 36 68.42 -1.45 -25.83
CA ALA A 36 67.36 -1.44 -26.81
C ALA A 36 66.50 -2.71 -26.78
N LEU A 37 67.12 -3.88 -26.57
CA LEU A 37 66.41 -5.15 -26.40
C LEU A 37 65.59 -5.20 -25.10
N VAL A 38 66.14 -4.71 -23.98
CA VAL A 38 65.46 -4.60 -22.73
C VAL A 38 64.28 -3.62 -22.82
N LEU A 39 64.50 -2.42 -23.38
CA LEU A 39 63.45 -1.43 -23.61
C LEU A 39 62.35 -1.96 -24.55
N GLY A 40 62.76 -2.66 -25.64
CA GLY A 40 61.85 -3.32 -26.56
C GLY A 40 61.01 -4.40 -25.86
N PHE A 41 61.65 -5.23 -25.03
CA PHE A 41 60.97 -6.25 -24.24
C PHE A 41 59.95 -5.66 -23.24
N PHE A 42 60.36 -4.63 -22.48
CA PHE A 42 59.47 -3.94 -21.55
C PHE A 42 58.34 -3.19 -22.25
N GLY A 43 58.67 -2.54 -23.41
CA GLY A 43 57.67 -1.86 -24.23
C GLY A 43 56.64 -2.84 -24.81
N LEU A 44 57.11 -3.96 -25.37
CA LEU A 44 56.23 -5.00 -25.89
C LEU A 44 55.39 -5.64 -24.78
N SER A 45 55.97 -5.90 -23.60
CA SER A 45 55.27 -6.44 -22.42
C SER A 45 54.25 -5.47 -21.85
N ALA A 46 54.38 -4.18 -22.08
CA ALA A 46 53.38 -3.18 -21.65
C ALA A 46 52.17 -3.12 -22.61
N ILE A 47 52.39 -3.43 -23.91
CA ILE A 47 51.34 -3.39 -24.93
C ILE A 47 50.56 -4.70 -25.01
N LEU A 48 51.23 -5.85 -24.77
CA LEU A 48 50.60 -7.14 -24.80
C LEU A 48 49.70 -7.32 -23.56
N GLN A 49 48.39 -7.45 -23.82
CA GLN A 49 47.38 -7.71 -22.78
C GLN A 49 47.13 -9.21 -22.67
N VAL A 50 47.09 -9.70 -21.47
CA VAL A 50 46.69 -11.09 -21.13
C VAL A 50 45.45 -11.03 -20.28
N GLY A 51 44.39 -11.73 -20.74
CA GLY A 51 43.16 -11.88 -19.98
C GLY A 51 43.40 -12.65 -18.67
N GLY A 52 43.05 -12.05 -17.55
CA GLY A 52 43.07 -12.71 -16.25
C GLY A 52 41.76 -13.44 -16.02
N ALA A 53 41.78 -14.52 -15.28
CA ALA A 53 40.57 -15.17 -14.80
C ALA A 53 40.72 -15.60 -13.32
N VAL A 54 39.67 -15.37 -12.55
CA VAL A 54 39.54 -15.93 -11.19
C VAL A 54 38.92 -17.31 -11.29
N VAL A 55 39.59 -18.28 -10.69
CA VAL A 55 39.13 -19.66 -10.68
C VAL A 55 38.33 -19.95 -9.41
N GLY A 56 37.10 -20.42 -9.59
CA GLY A 56 36.25 -20.90 -8.52
C GLY A 56 35.89 -22.36 -8.71
N SER A 57 35.96 -23.16 -7.67
CA SER A 57 35.48 -24.56 -7.67
C SER A 57 34.08 -24.61 -7.07
N GLY A 58 33.18 -25.37 -7.67
CA GLY A 58 31.79 -25.43 -7.23
C GLY A 58 31.03 -26.59 -7.80
N GLU A 59 29.74 -26.48 -7.78
CA GLU A 59 28.82 -27.51 -8.27
C GLU A 59 27.63 -26.85 -9.01
N VAL A 60 27.03 -27.62 -9.90
CA VAL A 60 25.81 -27.27 -10.58
C VAL A 60 24.68 -27.27 -9.56
N ALA A 61 23.97 -26.18 -9.46
CA ALA A 61 22.78 -26.01 -8.64
C ALA A 61 21.60 -25.51 -9.52
N VAL A 62 20.44 -25.61 -8.97
CA VAL A 62 19.21 -25.07 -9.57
C VAL A 62 18.96 -23.69 -9.01
N GLU A 63 18.75 -22.68 -9.86
CA GLU A 63 18.50 -21.29 -9.41
C GLU A 63 17.17 -21.16 -8.69
N SER A 64 16.24 -22.10 -8.91
CA SER A 64 14.90 -21.95 -8.41
C SER A 64 14.73 -22.40 -6.96
N ASN A 65 14.11 -21.55 -6.19
CA ASN A 65 13.74 -21.87 -4.82
C ASN A 65 12.41 -22.62 -4.84
N VAL A 66 12.40 -23.82 -4.28
CA VAL A 66 11.18 -24.57 -3.95
C VAL A 66 10.23 -23.65 -3.21
N LYS A 67 8.99 -23.52 -3.68
CA LYS A 67 7.97 -22.72 -3.02
C LYS A 67 7.18 -23.58 -2.06
N THR A 68 7.35 -23.32 -0.78
CA THR A 68 6.55 -23.95 0.27
C THR A 68 5.27 -23.16 0.46
N LEU A 69 4.12 -23.79 0.24
CA LEU A 69 2.83 -23.20 0.50
C LEU A 69 2.44 -23.41 1.95
N ILE A 70 2.04 -22.32 2.60
CA ILE A 70 1.54 -22.30 3.97
C ILE A 70 0.18 -21.60 4.00
N HIS A 71 -0.68 -21.95 4.95
CA HIS A 71 -1.94 -21.28 5.18
C HIS A 71 -1.90 -20.50 6.50
N PRO A 72 -2.26 -19.19 6.51
CA PRO A 72 -2.08 -18.35 7.71
C PRO A 72 -3.03 -18.73 8.86
N THR A 73 -4.26 -19.13 8.57
CA THR A 73 -5.31 -19.41 9.57
C THR A 73 -5.61 -20.90 9.75
N GLY A 74 -5.10 -21.76 8.86
CA GLY A 74 -5.44 -23.19 8.85
C GLY A 74 -6.90 -23.44 8.44
N GLY A 75 -7.44 -24.61 8.79
CA GLY A 75 -8.80 -25.02 8.48
C GLY A 75 -8.94 -26.56 8.40
N ILE A 76 -10.09 -27.03 7.95
CA ILE A 76 -10.34 -28.46 7.72
C ILE A 76 -10.20 -28.75 6.23
N LEU A 77 -9.41 -29.75 5.84
CA LEU A 77 -9.24 -30.14 4.44
C LEU A 77 -10.54 -30.73 3.88
N LYS A 78 -11.18 -30.02 2.94
CA LYS A 78 -12.42 -30.44 2.28
C LYS A 78 -12.18 -31.24 1.00
N ALA A 79 -11.19 -30.83 0.23
CA ALA A 79 -10.82 -31.50 -1.01
C ALA A 79 -9.34 -31.29 -1.33
N LEU A 80 -8.72 -32.33 -1.88
CA LEU A 80 -7.36 -32.34 -2.40
C LEU A 80 -7.45 -32.68 -3.90
N MET A 81 -6.94 -31.79 -4.77
CA MET A 81 -7.08 -31.91 -6.24
C MET A 81 -5.81 -32.40 -6.93
N VAL A 82 -4.73 -32.58 -6.17
CA VAL A 82 -3.41 -32.94 -6.68
C VAL A 82 -2.76 -34.03 -5.82
N ARG A 83 -1.79 -34.72 -6.41
CA ARG A 83 -0.96 -35.76 -5.76
C ARG A 83 0.50 -35.36 -5.85
N ASP A 84 1.33 -35.99 -5.01
CA ASP A 84 2.78 -35.86 -5.15
C ASP A 84 3.24 -36.33 -6.53
N GLY A 85 4.03 -35.50 -7.21
CA GLY A 85 4.50 -35.74 -8.56
C GLY A 85 3.62 -35.14 -9.67
N ASP A 86 2.45 -34.58 -9.35
CA ASP A 86 1.58 -33.94 -10.35
C ASP A 86 2.18 -32.61 -10.83
N HIS A 87 2.08 -32.41 -12.16
CA HIS A 87 2.44 -31.13 -12.76
C HIS A 87 1.27 -30.13 -12.69
N VAL A 88 1.51 -28.93 -12.17
CA VAL A 88 0.50 -27.90 -11.96
C VAL A 88 0.85 -26.60 -12.67
N ALA A 89 -0.17 -25.96 -13.22
CA ALA A 89 -0.04 -24.63 -13.82
C ALA A 89 -0.21 -23.51 -12.77
N LYS A 90 0.37 -22.35 -13.03
CA LYS A 90 0.15 -21.16 -12.18
C LYS A 90 -1.35 -20.85 -12.06
N GLY A 91 -1.85 -20.66 -10.83
CA GLY A 91 -3.25 -20.37 -10.52
C GLY A 91 -4.14 -21.60 -10.41
N GLN A 92 -3.64 -22.81 -10.72
CA GLN A 92 -4.40 -24.05 -10.58
C GLN A 92 -4.77 -24.32 -9.13
N LEU A 93 -6.03 -24.76 -8.90
CA LEU A 93 -6.52 -25.14 -7.58
C LEU A 93 -5.84 -26.43 -7.12
N LEU A 94 -5.20 -26.40 -5.96
CA LEU A 94 -4.46 -27.52 -5.38
C LEU A 94 -5.24 -28.23 -4.29
N MET A 95 -5.76 -27.45 -3.36
CA MET A 95 -6.60 -27.96 -2.28
C MET A 95 -7.63 -26.91 -1.85
N ARG A 96 -8.70 -27.38 -1.23
CA ARG A 96 -9.76 -26.53 -0.69
C ARG A 96 -9.97 -26.86 0.78
N LEU A 97 -9.91 -25.85 1.61
CA LEU A 97 -10.29 -25.96 3.01
C LEU A 97 -11.80 -25.76 3.17
N ASP A 98 -12.37 -26.22 4.28
CA ASP A 98 -13.79 -26.05 4.57
C ASP A 98 -14.11 -24.58 4.81
N GLN A 99 -15.09 -24.10 4.06
CA GLN A 99 -15.56 -22.71 4.07
C GLN A 99 -16.89 -22.54 4.85
N GLY A 100 -17.47 -23.61 5.40
CA GLY A 100 -18.83 -23.59 5.93
C GLY A 100 -19.10 -22.42 6.89
N VAL A 101 -18.26 -22.26 7.91
CA VAL A 101 -18.40 -21.15 8.88
C VAL A 101 -17.98 -19.81 8.26
N SER A 102 -16.92 -19.80 7.46
CA SER A 102 -16.39 -18.56 6.86
C SER A 102 -17.30 -17.99 5.79
N SER A 103 -17.93 -18.85 4.97
CA SER A 103 -18.86 -18.40 3.93
C SER A 103 -20.16 -17.82 4.53
N VAL A 104 -20.72 -18.45 5.57
CA VAL A 104 -21.86 -17.91 6.29
C VAL A 104 -21.52 -16.58 6.98
N GLY A 105 -20.31 -16.47 7.53
CA GLY A 105 -19.80 -15.23 8.11
C GLY A 105 -19.67 -14.11 7.07
N ALA A 106 -19.11 -14.40 5.90
CA ALA A 106 -18.99 -13.42 4.81
C ALA A 106 -20.37 -12.99 4.27
N GLU A 107 -21.28 -13.93 4.09
CA GLU A 107 -22.66 -13.64 3.68
C GLU A 107 -23.40 -12.77 4.71
N SER A 108 -23.29 -13.09 5.99
CA SER A 108 -23.88 -12.30 7.09
C SER A 108 -23.28 -10.89 7.15
N ALA A 109 -21.98 -10.77 6.95
CA ALA A 109 -21.30 -9.47 6.90
C ALA A 109 -21.75 -8.63 5.70
N ALA A 110 -21.90 -9.23 4.53
CA ALA A 110 -22.42 -8.55 3.34
C ALA A 110 -23.85 -8.05 3.52
N LEU A 111 -24.73 -8.88 4.11
CA LEU A 111 -26.10 -8.50 4.46
C LEU A 111 -26.15 -7.31 5.43
N GLY A 112 -25.33 -7.34 6.47
CA GLY A 112 -25.23 -6.23 7.41
C GLY A 112 -24.79 -4.93 6.73
N LEU A 113 -23.87 -5.00 5.78
CA LEU A 113 -23.42 -3.84 5.01
C LEU A 113 -24.56 -3.26 4.16
N GLU A 114 -25.32 -4.10 3.44
CA GLU A 114 -26.45 -3.66 2.60
C GLU A 114 -27.56 -3.00 3.43
N GLN A 115 -27.87 -3.53 4.61
CA GLN A 115 -28.85 -2.94 5.54
C GLN A 115 -28.38 -1.56 6.04
N LEU A 116 -27.10 -1.43 6.41
CA LEU A 116 -26.55 -0.15 6.85
C LEU A 116 -26.50 0.89 5.73
N LEU A 117 -26.18 0.50 4.52
CA LEU A 117 -26.21 1.39 3.35
C LEU A 117 -27.62 1.88 3.04
N ALA A 118 -28.63 1.00 3.11
CA ALA A 118 -30.01 1.38 2.94
C ALA A 118 -30.49 2.34 4.04
N ARG A 119 -30.16 2.05 5.31
CA ARG A 119 -30.47 2.91 6.46
C ARG A 119 -29.81 4.27 6.36
N ARG A 120 -28.55 4.32 5.94
CA ARG A 120 -27.81 5.57 5.69
C ARG A 120 -28.55 6.43 4.66
N ALA A 121 -28.93 5.86 3.51
CA ALA A 121 -29.63 6.59 2.47
C ALA A 121 -30.97 7.18 2.97
N ARG A 122 -31.72 6.46 3.81
CA ARG A 122 -32.94 6.99 4.44
C ARG A 122 -32.62 8.16 5.37
N LEU A 123 -31.64 8.00 6.24
CA LEU A 123 -31.28 9.04 7.21
C LEU A 123 -30.74 10.31 6.54
N GLU A 124 -29.99 10.16 5.44
CA GLU A 124 -29.58 11.30 4.59
C GLU A 124 -30.82 12.02 4.01
N ALA A 125 -31.79 11.28 3.49
CA ALA A 125 -33.02 11.87 2.97
C ALA A 125 -33.86 12.58 4.05
N GLU A 126 -33.95 12.00 5.26
CA GLU A 126 -34.63 12.64 6.41
C GLU A 126 -33.91 13.90 6.89
N ARG A 127 -32.59 13.87 7.03
CA ARG A 127 -31.76 15.03 7.40
C ARG A 127 -31.90 16.18 6.40
N ASP A 128 -31.87 15.87 5.13
CA ASP A 128 -31.90 16.87 4.06
C ASP A 128 -33.35 17.31 3.72
N GLY A 129 -34.35 16.65 4.30
CA GLY A 129 -35.76 16.93 4.04
C GLY A 129 -36.21 16.53 2.63
N ALA A 130 -35.56 15.56 2.04
CA ALA A 130 -35.86 15.10 0.67
C ALA A 130 -37.25 14.45 0.58
N SER A 131 -37.82 14.49 -0.62
CA SER A 131 -39.12 13.86 -0.88
C SER A 131 -39.08 12.36 -1.10
N SER A 132 -37.88 11.81 -1.43
CA SER A 132 -37.65 10.41 -1.72
C SER A 132 -36.22 10.00 -1.30
N ILE A 133 -36.01 8.70 -1.05
CA ILE A 133 -34.69 8.16 -0.72
C ILE A 133 -33.93 7.94 -2.03
N LEU A 134 -32.71 8.44 -2.12
CA LEU A 134 -31.76 8.14 -3.19
C LEU A 134 -30.80 7.02 -2.69
N PHE A 135 -31.02 5.80 -3.16
CA PHE A 135 -30.15 4.69 -2.80
C PHE A 135 -28.86 4.68 -3.61
N PRO A 136 -27.73 4.30 -3.03
CA PRO A 136 -26.46 4.23 -3.75
C PRO A 136 -26.46 3.15 -4.84
N PRO A 137 -25.62 3.31 -5.90
CA PRO A 137 -25.52 2.35 -7.01
C PRO A 137 -25.19 0.92 -6.53
N ASP A 138 -24.40 0.80 -5.47
CA ASP A 138 -24.02 -0.50 -4.88
C ASP A 138 -25.20 -1.36 -4.46
N LEU A 139 -26.34 -0.74 -4.11
CA LEU A 139 -27.58 -1.44 -3.77
C LEU A 139 -28.50 -1.61 -4.98
N THR A 140 -28.48 -0.66 -5.92
CA THR A 140 -29.45 -0.65 -7.04
C THR A 140 -28.99 -1.49 -8.23
N THR A 141 -27.69 -1.64 -8.44
CA THR A 141 -27.12 -2.44 -9.54
C THR A 141 -27.05 -3.93 -9.24
N LYS A 142 -27.01 -4.29 -7.96
CA LYS A 142 -27.10 -5.68 -7.54
C LYS A 142 -28.55 -6.16 -7.68
N ALA A 143 -28.78 -7.09 -8.60
CA ALA A 143 -30.09 -7.77 -8.72
C ALA A 143 -30.30 -8.80 -7.59
N ASP A 144 -29.98 -8.43 -6.35
CA ASP A 144 -30.13 -9.29 -5.17
C ASP A 144 -31.48 -9.01 -4.51
N ALA A 145 -32.24 -10.07 -4.30
CA ALA A 145 -33.52 -10.02 -3.60
C ALA A 145 -33.38 -9.39 -2.18
N ARG A 146 -32.25 -9.61 -1.50
CA ARG A 146 -31.96 -9.13 -0.16
C ARG A 146 -31.71 -7.63 -0.10
N ALA A 147 -30.92 -7.10 -1.03
CA ALA A 147 -30.73 -5.66 -1.16
C ALA A 147 -32.05 -4.95 -1.48
N SER A 148 -32.89 -5.55 -2.34
CA SER A 148 -34.21 -5.02 -2.66
C SER A 148 -35.15 -5.02 -1.45
N GLU A 149 -35.09 -6.04 -0.59
CA GLU A 149 -35.86 -6.12 0.64
C GLU A 149 -35.41 -5.07 1.67
N ALA A 150 -34.08 -4.88 1.84
CA ALA A 150 -33.55 -3.84 2.70
C ALA A 150 -34.00 -2.45 2.25
N MET A 151 -33.91 -2.15 0.97
CA MET A 151 -34.39 -0.89 0.39
C MET A 151 -35.92 -0.73 0.57
N ALA A 152 -36.70 -1.77 0.42
CA ALA A 152 -38.16 -1.74 0.60
C ALA A 152 -38.55 -1.42 2.05
N ARG A 153 -37.89 -2.05 3.01
CA ARG A 153 -38.10 -1.76 4.46
C ARG A 153 -37.81 -0.30 4.79
N GLU A 154 -36.70 0.24 4.31
CA GLU A 154 -36.32 1.63 4.58
C GLU A 154 -37.27 2.63 3.88
N ARG A 155 -37.75 2.32 2.65
CA ARG A 155 -38.80 3.14 2.01
C ARG A 155 -40.09 3.16 2.80
N GLN A 156 -40.49 2.02 3.33
CA GLN A 156 -41.71 1.92 4.14
C GLN A 156 -41.58 2.72 5.45
N LEU A 157 -40.44 2.62 6.11
CA LEU A 157 -40.15 3.39 7.34
C LEU A 157 -40.12 4.90 7.06
N PHE A 158 -39.45 5.31 5.99
CA PHE A 158 -39.41 6.71 5.56
C PHE A 158 -40.82 7.24 5.29
N ALA A 159 -41.64 6.50 4.55
CA ALA A 159 -43.02 6.90 4.27
C ALA A 159 -43.87 6.98 5.55
N LEU A 160 -43.67 6.10 6.52
CA LEU A 160 -44.34 6.16 7.81
C LEU A 160 -43.96 7.40 8.60
N ARG A 161 -42.68 7.67 8.78
CA ARG A 161 -42.17 8.85 9.48
C ARG A 161 -42.61 10.16 8.85
N ARG A 162 -42.62 10.18 7.50
CA ARG A 162 -43.11 11.34 6.77
C ARG A 162 -44.59 11.61 7.03
N ARG A 163 -45.45 10.56 7.06
CA ARG A 163 -46.86 10.71 7.38
C ARG A 163 -47.08 11.20 8.81
N GLU A 164 -46.30 10.70 9.77
CA GLU A 164 -46.34 11.15 11.15
C GLU A 164 -45.98 12.63 11.26
N ARG A 165 -44.91 13.07 10.63
CA ARG A 165 -44.52 14.48 10.55
C ARG A 165 -45.62 15.34 9.94
N ASP A 166 -46.12 14.96 8.77
CA ASP A 166 -47.11 15.72 8.01
C ASP A 166 -48.42 15.80 8.81
N GLY A 167 -48.79 14.72 9.50
CA GLY A 167 -49.92 14.70 10.40
C GLY A 167 -49.80 15.66 11.61
N SER A 168 -48.60 15.69 12.22
CA SER A 168 -48.31 16.62 13.32
C SER A 168 -48.37 18.08 12.87
N ILE A 169 -47.78 18.39 11.70
CA ILE A 169 -47.83 19.73 11.11
C ILE A 169 -49.29 20.09 10.74
N ALA A 170 -50.07 19.18 10.17
CA ALA A 170 -51.47 19.42 9.83
C ALA A 170 -52.33 19.76 11.06
N LEU A 171 -52.10 19.05 12.15
CA LEU A 171 -52.80 19.35 13.43
C LEU A 171 -52.47 20.77 13.95
N LEU A 172 -51.18 21.14 13.94
CA LEU A 172 -50.75 22.50 14.36
C LEU A 172 -51.34 23.57 13.45
N ASN A 173 -51.30 23.35 12.13
CA ASN A 173 -51.92 24.27 11.15
C ASN A 173 -53.44 24.39 11.37
N GLN A 174 -54.13 23.34 11.76
CA GLN A 174 -55.54 23.44 12.12
C GLN A 174 -55.77 24.30 13.37
N ARG A 175 -54.90 24.19 14.39
CA ARG A 175 -54.92 25.05 15.56
C ARG A 175 -54.69 26.53 15.22
N VAL A 176 -53.72 26.81 14.31
CA VAL A 176 -53.50 28.19 13.79
C VAL A 176 -54.78 28.73 13.17
N ARG A 177 -55.42 27.96 12.25
CA ARG A 177 -56.70 28.39 11.63
C ARG A 177 -57.79 28.67 12.66
N GLN A 178 -57.92 27.85 13.70
CA GLN A 178 -58.88 28.04 14.76
C GLN A 178 -58.66 29.37 15.49
N TYR A 179 -57.42 29.73 15.79
CA TYR A 179 -57.13 31.05 16.41
C TYR A 179 -57.34 32.19 15.44
N ASP A 180 -57.04 32.04 14.11
CA ASP A 180 -57.33 33.06 13.12
C ASP A 180 -58.85 33.35 13.03
N GLU A 181 -59.69 32.29 13.03
CA GLU A 181 -61.17 32.45 13.07
C GLU A 181 -61.62 33.18 14.34
N GLN A 182 -61.00 32.83 15.49
CA GLN A 182 -61.27 33.49 16.74
C GLN A 182 -60.90 34.99 16.74
N ILE A 183 -59.75 35.35 16.17
CA ILE A 183 -59.33 36.76 15.94
C ILE A 183 -60.34 37.45 15.06
N ALA A 184 -60.78 36.85 13.95
CA ALA A 184 -61.80 37.44 13.09
C ALA A 184 -63.11 37.73 13.79
N SER A 185 -63.55 36.80 14.68
CA SER A 185 -64.71 37.01 15.52
C SER A 185 -64.57 38.20 16.48
N TYR A 186 -63.40 38.30 17.17
CA TYR A 186 -63.13 39.43 18.08
C TYR A 186 -63.05 40.76 17.30
N GLN A 187 -62.45 40.76 16.12
CA GLN A 187 -62.41 41.97 15.26
C GLN A 187 -63.82 42.40 14.83
N ALA A 188 -64.74 41.50 14.49
CA ALA A 188 -66.11 41.82 14.18
C ALA A 188 -66.84 42.43 15.38
N GLN A 189 -66.60 41.90 16.62
CA GLN A 189 -67.14 42.44 17.84
C GLN A 189 -66.61 43.88 18.12
N ILE A 190 -65.30 44.12 17.92
CA ILE A 190 -64.69 45.44 18.07
C ILE A 190 -65.33 46.42 17.08
N ALA A 191 -65.49 46.02 15.80
CA ALA A 191 -66.12 46.86 14.79
C ALA A 191 -67.57 47.24 15.17
N ALA A 192 -68.35 46.32 15.79
CA ALA A 192 -69.68 46.61 16.30
C ALA A 192 -69.62 47.60 17.46
N ILE A 193 -68.71 47.47 18.42
CA ILE A 193 -68.52 48.42 19.51
C ILE A 193 -68.10 49.78 19.00
N GLU A 194 -67.19 49.87 18.06
CA GLU A 194 -66.75 51.15 17.38
C GLU A 194 -67.87 51.80 16.70
N SER A 195 -68.74 51.07 16.02
CA SER A 195 -69.95 51.63 15.40
C SER A 195 -70.89 52.19 16.43
N GLN A 196 -71.04 51.56 17.58
CA GLN A 196 -71.84 52.10 18.70
C GLN A 196 -71.20 53.34 19.32
N MET A 197 -69.85 53.32 19.46
CA MET A 197 -69.15 54.50 20.00
C MET A 197 -69.23 55.74 19.07
N THR A 198 -69.23 55.57 17.74
CA THR A 198 -69.44 56.69 16.80
C THR A 198 -70.79 57.31 16.89
N LEU A 199 -71.82 56.62 17.41
CA LEU A 199 -73.15 57.20 17.69
C LEU A 199 -73.22 57.86 19.09
N ILE A 200 -72.56 57.29 20.09
CA ILE A 200 -72.57 57.78 21.46
C ILE A 200 -71.68 59.06 21.64
N GLU A 201 -70.54 59.13 20.99
CA GLU A 201 -69.61 60.29 21.13
C GLU A 201 -70.22 61.65 20.83
N PRO A 202 -71.02 61.85 19.74
CA PRO A 202 -71.70 63.12 19.48
C PRO A 202 -72.81 63.43 20.52
N GLU A 203 -73.56 62.37 20.95
CA GLU A 203 -74.58 62.43 21.97
C GLU A 203 -74.01 62.91 23.32
N LEU A 204 -72.87 62.31 23.72
CA LEU A 204 -72.13 62.63 24.92
C LEU A 204 -71.63 64.11 24.87
N ALA A 205 -71.07 64.53 23.71
CA ALA A 205 -70.59 65.85 23.51
C ALA A 205 -71.78 66.93 23.57
N GLY A 206 -72.95 66.52 23.07
CA GLY A 206 -74.17 67.25 23.22
C GLY A 206 -74.66 67.39 24.66
N LEU A 207 -74.69 66.31 25.38
CA LEU A 207 -75.05 66.22 26.80
C LEU A 207 -74.14 67.10 27.69
N ARG A 208 -72.82 67.06 27.45
CA ARG A 208 -71.84 67.95 28.14
C ARG A 208 -72.15 69.41 27.94
N LYS A 209 -72.43 69.89 26.70
CA LYS A 209 -72.79 71.27 26.37
C LYS A 209 -74.12 71.68 27.04
N LEU A 210 -75.11 70.77 27.11
CA LEU A 210 -76.36 71.00 27.77
C LEU A 210 -76.22 71.09 29.28
N HIS A 211 -75.37 70.22 29.87
CA HIS A 211 -75.05 70.29 31.29
C HIS A 211 -74.37 71.59 31.70
N ASP A 212 -73.37 72.06 30.93
CA ASP A 212 -72.68 73.34 31.14
C ASP A 212 -73.69 74.53 31.17
N ARG A 213 -74.80 74.38 30.43
CA ARG A 213 -75.91 75.34 30.40
C ARG A 213 -76.97 75.07 31.46
N GLN A 214 -76.79 74.08 32.37
CA GLN A 214 -77.73 73.65 33.43
C GLN A 214 -79.07 73.18 32.87
N LEU A 215 -79.14 72.68 31.65
CA LEU A 215 -80.35 72.17 31.00
C LEU A 215 -80.59 70.67 31.20
N VAL A 216 -79.60 69.97 31.72
CA VAL A 216 -79.65 68.53 31.94
C VAL A 216 -79.04 68.22 33.32
N THR A 217 -79.49 67.14 33.94
CA THR A 217 -78.99 66.66 35.26
C THR A 217 -77.64 65.96 35.13
N ILE A 218 -76.80 66.11 36.14
CA ILE A 218 -75.51 65.41 36.23
C ILE A 218 -75.67 63.91 36.17
N ASN A 219 -76.74 63.33 36.67
CA ASN A 219 -76.99 61.93 36.64
C ASN A 219 -77.07 61.35 35.20
N ARG A 220 -77.76 62.12 34.31
CA ARG A 220 -77.88 61.72 32.89
C ARG A 220 -76.56 61.76 32.14
N LEU A 221 -75.72 62.71 32.41
CA LEU A 221 -74.39 62.84 31.86
C LEU A 221 -73.51 61.71 32.37
N ASN A 222 -73.52 61.47 33.69
CA ASN A 222 -72.71 60.39 34.29
C ASN A 222 -73.14 58.97 33.81
N GLU A 223 -74.42 58.74 33.52
CA GLU A 223 -74.92 57.48 32.93
C GLU A 223 -74.33 57.24 31.55
N MET A 224 -74.31 58.24 30.69
CA MET A 224 -73.76 58.14 29.35
C MET A 224 -72.24 58.03 29.37
N GLU A 225 -71.53 58.72 30.27
CA GLU A 225 -70.09 58.59 30.47
C GLU A 225 -69.71 57.17 30.92
N ARG A 226 -70.46 56.60 31.87
CA ARG A 226 -70.28 55.25 32.29
C ARG A 226 -70.41 54.20 31.13
N THR A 227 -71.44 54.40 30.27
CA THR A 227 -71.65 53.60 29.09
C THR A 227 -70.48 53.71 28.12
N ALA A 228 -69.97 54.90 27.84
CA ALA A 228 -68.81 55.08 26.97
C ALA A 228 -67.54 54.48 27.55
N VAL A 229 -67.31 54.58 28.87
CA VAL A 229 -66.17 53.94 29.54
C VAL A 229 -66.28 52.39 29.51
N GLN A 230 -67.51 51.88 29.71
CA GLN A 230 -67.72 50.43 29.64
C GLN A 230 -67.44 49.89 28.23
N MET A 231 -67.90 50.59 27.18
CA MET A 231 -67.61 50.20 25.79
C MET A 231 -66.12 50.26 25.50
N LYS A 232 -65.35 51.26 25.94
CA LYS A 232 -63.90 51.32 25.83
C LYS A 232 -63.24 50.14 26.58
N GLY A 233 -63.69 49.82 27.77
CA GLY A 233 -63.20 48.65 28.52
C GLY A 233 -63.47 47.32 27.79
N SER A 234 -64.67 47.13 27.21
CA SER A 234 -64.99 45.95 26.43
C SER A 234 -64.14 45.84 25.16
N LYS A 235 -63.90 46.95 24.47
CA LYS A 235 -62.96 46.99 23.32
C LYS A 235 -61.55 46.58 23.72
N ALA A 236 -61.01 47.15 24.78
CA ALA A 236 -59.67 46.85 25.28
C ALA A 236 -59.51 45.35 25.69
N ALA A 237 -60.58 44.80 26.30
CA ALA A 237 -60.58 43.37 26.61
C ALA A 237 -60.54 42.47 25.36
N LEU A 238 -61.29 42.81 24.30
CA LEU A 238 -61.22 42.10 23.02
C LEU A 238 -59.88 42.25 22.33
N GLU A 239 -59.29 43.46 22.37
CA GLU A 239 -57.92 43.70 21.84
C GLU A 239 -56.87 42.83 22.58
N SER A 240 -57.01 42.69 23.90
CA SER A 240 -56.19 41.79 24.72
C SER A 240 -56.37 40.32 24.29
N ASN A 241 -57.61 39.88 24.07
CA ASN A 241 -57.90 38.53 23.60
C ASN A 241 -57.32 38.26 22.22
N ILE A 242 -57.29 39.26 21.31
CA ILE A 242 -56.60 39.17 20.02
C ILE A 242 -55.08 39.00 20.20
N ALA A 243 -54.49 39.75 21.13
CA ALA A 243 -53.07 39.67 21.40
C ALA A 243 -52.70 38.25 21.95
N GLU A 244 -53.50 37.69 22.81
CA GLU A 244 -53.36 36.35 23.33
C GLU A 244 -53.49 35.29 22.22
N ALA A 245 -54.53 35.39 21.39
CA ALA A 245 -54.68 34.47 20.25
C ALA A 245 -53.50 34.55 19.25
N ARG A 246 -52.94 35.74 19.01
CA ARG A 246 -51.72 35.90 18.19
C ARG A 246 -50.48 35.26 18.82
N ALA A 247 -50.37 35.36 20.15
CA ALA A 247 -49.27 34.68 20.86
C ALA A 247 -49.36 33.15 20.68
N HIS A 248 -50.58 32.57 20.79
CA HIS A 248 -50.82 31.16 20.55
C HIS A 248 -50.50 30.74 19.09
N ILE A 249 -50.82 31.59 18.11
CA ILE A 249 -50.42 31.35 16.69
C ILE A 249 -48.88 31.31 16.56
N SER A 250 -48.20 32.23 17.21
CA SER A 250 -46.74 32.27 17.19
C SER A 250 -46.13 31.04 17.82
N GLU A 251 -46.69 30.60 18.97
CA GLU A 251 -46.29 29.36 19.63
C GLU A 251 -46.51 28.11 18.74
N ALA A 252 -47.68 28.02 18.10
CA ALA A 252 -47.97 26.91 17.18
C ALA A 252 -47.02 26.91 15.97
N ASN A 253 -46.71 28.05 15.41
CA ASN A 253 -45.73 28.16 14.31
C ASN A 253 -44.31 27.76 14.73
N GLU A 254 -43.90 28.13 15.94
CA GLU A 254 -42.62 27.70 16.51
C GLU A 254 -42.61 26.17 16.74
N GLN A 255 -43.72 25.58 17.20
CA GLN A 255 -43.85 24.13 17.30
C GLN A 255 -43.73 23.42 15.94
N ILE A 256 -44.29 23.99 14.85
CA ILE A 256 -44.17 23.48 13.50
C ILE A 256 -42.68 23.43 13.07
N LEU A 257 -41.96 24.53 13.30
CA LEU A 257 -40.50 24.59 12.99
C LEU A 257 -39.69 23.59 13.82
N ASN A 258 -40.11 23.41 15.09
CA ASN A 258 -39.43 22.46 15.99
C ASN A 258 -39.63 20.99 15.58
N VAL A 259 -40.81 20.61 15.04
CA VAL A 259 -41.05 19.26 14.49
C VAL A 259 -40.03 18.95 13.38
N ASP A 260 -39.83 19.84 12.42
CA ASP A 260 -38.85 19.64 11.33
C ASP A 260 -37.41 19.61 11.86
N LYS A 261 -37.07 20.53 12.74
CA LYS A 261 -35.72 20.60 13.33
C LYS A 261 -35.38 19.32 14.12
N GLN A 262 -36.34 18.82 14.88
CA GLN A 262 -36.14 17.61 15.68
C GLN A 262 -35.87 16.39 14.79
N ILE A 263 -36.68 16.18 13.75
CA ILE A 263 -36.53 15.07 12.82
C ILE A 263 -35.16 15.11 12.12
N ARG A 264 -34.73 16.28 11.66
CA ARG A 264 -33.42 16.47 11.04
C ARG A 264 -32.26 16.23 12.00
N SER A 265 -32.40 16.70 13.23
CA SER A 265 -31.39 16.50 14.28
C SER A 265 -31.26 15.02 14.66
N ASP A 266 -32.37 14.35 14.85
CA ASP A 266 -32.39 12.90 15.16
C ASP A 266 -31.83 12.07 14.02
N ALA A 267 -32.17 12.41 12.77
CA ALA A 267 -31.60 11.78 11.58
C ALA A 267 -30.09 12.02 11.48
N GLY A 268 -29.62 13.24 11.77
CA GLY A 268 -28.20 13.58 11.80
C GLY A 268 -27.40 12.78 12.83
N THR A 269 -27.95 12.65 14.05
CA THR A 269 -27.34 11.88 15.13
C THR A 269 -27.24 10.39 14.78
N GLN A 270 -28.35 9.82 14.30
CA GLN A 270 -28.36 8.40 13.87
C GLN A 270 -27.46 8.17 12.65
N LEU A 271 -27.35 9.15 11.75
CA LEU A 271 -26.46 9.07 10.59
C LEU A 271 -25.00 8.99 11.01
N ALA A 272 -24.58 9.78 11.98
CA ALA A 272 -23.21 9.73 12.52
C ALA A 272 -22.89 8.33 13.11
N GLU A 273 -23.83 7.75 13.83
CA GLU A 273 -23.69 6.40 14.36
C GLU A 273 -23.60 5.35 13.24
N VAL A 274 -24.49 5.43 12.25
CA VAL A 274 -24.50 4.49 11.09
C VAL A 274 -23.23 4.58 10.26
N VAL A 275 -22.66 5.77 10.11
CA VAL A 275 -21.37 5.93 9.40
C VAL A 275 -20.23 5.22 10.14
N GLY A 276 -20.21 5.28 11.47
CA GLY A 276 -19.26 4.50 12.28
C GLY A 276 -19.46 2.99 12.07
N GLN A 277 -20.70 2.51 12.19
CA GLN A 277 -21.04 1.10 11.97
C GLN A 277 -20.72 0.62 10.56
N LEU A 278 -20.85 1.48 9.54
CA LEU A 278 -20.50 1.16 8.16
C LEU A 278 -19.00 0.90 8.01
N ASN A 279 -18.15 1.71 8.60
CA ASN A 279 -16.71 1.51 8.57
C ASN A 279 -16.32 0.16 9.18
N ASP A 280 -16.87 -0.16 10.36
CA ASP A 280 -16.61 -1.44 11.01
C ASP A 280 -17.12 -2.62 10.18
N GLN A 281 -18.29 -2.47 9.57
CA GLN A 281 -18.88 -3.51 8.74
C GLN A 281 -18.12 -3.72 7.43
N GLN A 282 -17.58 -2.66 6.83
CA GLN A 282 -16.72 -2.76 5.64
C GLN A 282 -15.44 -3.54 5.94
N VAL A 283 -14.80 -3.26 7.07
CA VAL A 283 -13.64 -4.03 7.52
C VAL A 283 -14.01 -5.50 7.73
N ARG A 284 -15.16 -5.77 8.35
CA ARG A 284 -15.65 -7.14 8.56
C ARG A 284 -15.92 -7.87 7.25
N VAL A 285 -16.53 -7.23 6.26
CA VAL A 285 -16.74 -7.80 4.92
C VAL A 285 -15.40 -8.11 4.27
N ALA A 286 -14.45 -7.18 4.28
CA ALA A 286 -13.14 -7.38 3.69
C ALA A 286 -12.39 -8.57 4.33
N THR A 287 -12.38 -8.66 5.66
CA THR A 287 -11.70 -9.74 6.38
C THR A 287 -12.36 -11.10 6.18
N THR A 288 -13.69 -11.16 6.17
CA THR A 288 -14.40 -12.43 5.96
C THR A 288 -14.29 -12.90 4.51
N THR A 289 -14.34 -11.99 3.53
CA THR A 289 -14.13 -12.33 2.11
C THR A 289 -12.70 -12.83 1.87
N ASP A 290 -11.67 -12.15 2.41
CA ASP A 290 -10.28 -12.59 2.32
C ASP A 290 -10.09 -14.00 2.93
N THR A 291 -10.78 -14.30 4.02
CA THR A 291 -10.75 -15.65 4.64
C THR A 291 -11.37 -16.71 3.71
N VAL A 292 -12.45 -16.39 3.02
CA VAL A 292 -13.09 -17.28 2.05
C VAL A 292 -12.18 -17.48 0.83
N ASP A 293 -11.61 -16.42 0.27
CA ASP A 293 -10.73 -16.50 -0.90
C ASP A 293 -9.46 -17.33 -0.60
N ARG A 294 -8.87 -17.14 0.57
CA ARG A 294 -7.69 -17.92 1.00
C ARG A 294 -7.96 -19.39 1.23
N SER A 295 -9.18 -19.80 1.48
CA SER A 295 -9.52 -21.21 1.65
C SER A 295 -9.35 -22.04 0.37
N GLU A 296 -9.27 -21.39 -0.81
CA GLU A 296 -8.83 -22.00 -2.06
C GLU A 296 -7.32 -21.83 -2.26
N ILE A 297 -6.58 -22.88 -1.99
CA ILE A 297 -5.12 -22.87 -2.10
C ILE A 297 -4.75 -23.16 -3.56
N ARG A 298 -4.15 -22.15 -4.21
CA ARG A 298 -3.76 -22.20 -5.63
C ARG A 298 -2.26 -22.15 -5.80
N ALA A 299 -1.77 -22.73 -6.91
CA ALA A 299 -0.35 -22.72 -7.26
C ALA A 299 0.13 -21.29 -7.59
N PRO A 300 1.17 -20.76 -6.90
CA PRO A 300 1.74 -19.43 -7.18
C PRO A 300 2.54 -19.41 -8.49
N GLN A 301 3.00 -20.57 -8.94
CA GLN A 301 3.78 -20.76 -10.16
C GLN A 301 3.55 -22.16 -10.74
N SER A 302 3.90 -22.37 -12.01
CA SER A 302 3.91 -23.71 -12.61
C SER A 302 5.08 -24.54 -12.07
N GLY A 303 4.86 -25.85 -11.94
CA GLY A 303 5.87 -26.76 -11.42
C GLY A 303 5.29 -28.11 -11.02
N VAL A 304 6.12 -28.93 -10.39
CA VAL A 304 5.77 -30.25 -9.89
C VAL A 304 5.50 -30.17 -8.38
N VAL A 305 4.38 -30.73 -7.94
CA VAL A 305 4.01 -30.82 -6.52
C VAL A 305 4.89 -31.84 -5.82
N ASP A 306 5.42 -31.49 -4.66
CA ASP A 306 6.25 -32.36 -3.80
C ASP A 306 5.84 -32.19 -2.33
N LYS A 307 5.94 -33.25 -1.56
CA LYS A 307 5.74 -33.28 -0.09
C LYS A 307 4.41 -32.69 0.38
N ILE A 308 3.30 -33.27 -0.06
CA ILE A 308 1.98 -32.94 0.49
C ILE A 308 1.90 -33.43 1.94
N ALA A 309 1.74 -32.49 2.89
CA ALA A 309 1.71 -32.83 4.31
C ALA A 309 0.35 -33.36 4.77
N TYR A 310 -0.75 -32.97 4.12
CA TYR A 310 -2.11 -33.35 4.52
C TYR A 310 -2.85 -33.96 3.34
N THR A 311 -3.07 -35.28 3.38
CA THR A 311 -3.72 -36.06 2.31
C THR A 311 -5.13 -36.52 2.68
N THR A 312 -5.45 -36.57 3.97
CA THR A 312 -6.73 -37.11 4.47
C THR A 312 -7.80 -36.03 4.48
N ILE A 313 -8.87 -36.21 3.72
CA ILE A 313 -10.05 -35.33 3.76
C ILE A 313 -10.65 -35.37 5.16
N GLY A 314 -10.99 -34.17 5.70
CA GLY A 314 -11.46 -33.98 7.07
C GLY A 314 -10.34 -33.76 8.11
N SER A 315 -9.07 -33.82 7.73
CA SER A 315 -7.97 -33.52 8.64
C SER A 315 -7.89 -32.03 8.95
N ALA A 316 -7.56 -31.69 10.19
CA ALA A 316 -7.29 -30.33 10.61
C ALA A 316 -5.90 -29.89 10.14
N VAL A 317 -5.83 -28.79 9.43
CA VAL A 317 -4.60 -28.11 9.00
C VAL A 317 -4.31 -26.99 9.99
N PRO A 318 -3.22 -27.07 10.78
CA PRO A 318 -2.86 -25.99 11.69
C PRO A 318 -2.42 -24.73 10.94
N PRO A 319 -2.55 -23.53 11.54
CA PRO A 319 -2.04 -22.30 10.96
C PRO A 319 -0.52 -22.32 10.84
N THR A 320 0.02 -21.66 9.81
CA THR A 320 1.45 -21.48 9.55
C THR A 320 2.26 -22.76 9.27
N GLN A 321 1.61 -23.91 9.16
CA GLN A 321 2.28 -25.15 8.81
C GLN A 321 2.40 -25.33 7.29
N PRO A 322 3.49 -25.95 6.81
CA PRO A 322 3.65 -26.31 5.41
C PRO A 322 2.53 -27.24 4.93
N LEU A 323 1.91 -26.92 3.81
CA LEU A 323 0.88 -27.73 3.16
C LEU A 323 1.47 -28.67 2.11
N LEU A 324 2.23 -28.08 1.21
CA LEU A 324 2.93 -28.76 0.13
C LEU A 324 4.05 -27.87 -0.42
N GLN A 325 4.90 -28.45 -1.24
CA GLN A 325 5.97 -27.74 -1.94
C GLN A 325 5.72 -27.81 -3.45
N ILE A 326 6.13 -26.75 -4.16
CA ILE A 326 6.13 -26.73 -5.63
C ILE A 326 7.55 -26.50 -6.11
N VAL A 327 8.05 -27.46 -6.88
CA VAL A 327 9.32 -27.37 -7.60
C VAL A 327 9.05 -26.82 -8.98
N PRO A 328 9.58 -25.64 -9.36
CA PRO A 328 9.27 -25.01 -10.64
C PRO A 328 9.80 -25.78 -11.84
N ASP A 329 9.12 -25.70 -12.99
CA ASP A 329 9.52 -26.39 -14.24
C ASP A 329 10.72 -25.75 -14.94
N ARG A 330 10.92 -24.45 -14.75
CA ARG A 330 12.03 -23.72 -15.38
C ARG A 330 13.16 -23.56 -14.40
N ASP A 331 13.89 -24.63 -14.26
CA ASP A 331 15.13 -24.63 -13.51
C ASP A 331 16.25 -24.07 -14.38
N THR A 332 16.53 -22.78 -14.20
CA THR A 332 17.76 -22.21 -14.77
C THR A 332 18.94 -22.83 -14.02
N MET A 333 19.72 -23.66 -14.72
CA MET A 333 20.95 -24.22 -14.13
C MET A 333 21.93 -23.10 -13.87
N ILE A 334 22.40 -23.04 -12.64
CA ILE A 334 23.48 -22.13 -12.22
C ILE A 334 24.63 -22.98 -11.69
N VAL A 335 25.82 -22.42 -11.71
CA VAL A 335 26.95 -22.99 -10.98
C VAL A 335 27.20 -22.17 -9.75
N GLU A 336 27.09 -22.78 -8.60
CA GLU A 336 27.45 -22.20 -7.32
C GLU A 336 28.91 -22.54 -7.02
N ALA A 337 29.79 -21.54 -7.08
CA ALA A 337 31.22 -21.74 -6.90
C ALA A 337 31.78 -20.93 -5.73
N ARG A 338 32.92 -21.39 -5.24
CA ARG A 338 33.66 -20.79 -4.13
C ARG A 338 34.93 -20.16 -4.68
N ILE A 339 35.20 -18.91 -4.36
CA ILE A 339 36.42 -18.20 -4.69
C ILE A 339 37.20 -17.85 -3.43
N ARG A 340 38.50 -17.71 -3.57
CA ARG A 340 39.36 -17.36 -2.42
C ARG A 340 39.15 -15.92 -2.01
N PRO A 341 39.30 -15.58 -0.72
CA PRO A 341 39.09 -14.22 -0.23
C PRO A 341 39.97 -13.16 -0.92
N GLN A 342 41.16 -13.51 -1.29
CA GLN A 342 42.10 -12.61 -1.98
C GLN A 342 41.72 -12.24 -3.41
N ASP A 343 40.79 -12.97 -4.02
CA ASP A 343 40.38 -12.78 -5.40
C ASP A 343 39.03 -12.02 -5.54
N VAL A 344 38.32 -11.74 -4.42
CA VAL A 344 36.98 -11.15 -4.43
C VAL A 344 36.93 -9.75 -5.04
N ASP A 345 37.98 -8.95 -4.85
CA ASP A 345 38.06 -7.56 -5.37
C ASP A 345 38.11 -7.51 -6.92
N GLN A 346 38.43 -8.62 -7.57
CA GLN A 346 38.55 -8.73 -9.01
C GLN A 346 37.24 -9.20 -9.66
N VAL A 347 36.25 -9.61 -8.86
CA VAL A 347 35.02 -10.25 -9.32
C VAL A 347 33.84 -9.32 -9.13
N ARG A 348 33.10 -9.04 -10.19
CA ARG A 348 31.91 -8.17 -10.17
C ARG A 348 30.76 -8.82 -10.89
N VAL A 349 29.54 -8.60 -10.36
CA VAL A 349 28.30 -9.06 -11.01
C VAL A 349 28.22 -8.49 -12.43
N GLY A 350 27.91 -9.36 -13.38
CA GLY A 350 27.81 -9.02 -14.80
C GLY A 350 29.00 -9.46 -15.64
N GLN A 351 30.14 -9.87 -15.05
CA GLN A 351 31.29 -10.38 -15.78
C GLN A 351 30.98 -11.68 -16.53
N ALA A 352 31.61 -11.88 -17.65
CA ALA A 352 31.60 -13.13 -18.39
C ALA A 352 32.35 -14.21 -17.59
N ALA A 353 31.82 -15.41 -17.62
CA ALA A 353 32.43 -16.56 -16.98
C ALA A 353 32.38 -17.77 -17.91
N ARG A 354 33.42 -18.59 -17.87
CA ARG A 354 33.45 -19.89 -18.53
C ARG A 354 33.35 -20.96 -17.48
N VAL A 355 32.59 -21.98 -17.77
CA VAL A 355 32.36 -23.10 -16.85
C VAL A 355 32.81 -24.38 -17.52
N THR A 356 33.68 -25.14 -16.83
CA THR A 356 34.16 -26.46 -17.21
C THR A 356 33.64 -27.48 -16.22
N PHE A 357 33.07 -28.55 -16.70
CA PHE A 357 32.53 -29.62 -15.84
C PHE A 357 33.56 -30.76 -15.67
N SER A 358 34.00 -30.96 -14.45
CA SER A 358 35.04 -31.95 -14.14
C SER A 358 34.57 -33.40 -14.34
N GLY A 359 33.26 -33.67 -14.47
CA GLY A 359 32.68 -34.99 -14.72
C GLY A 359 32.73 -35.43 -16.19
N PHE A 360 33.15 -34.54 -17.13
CA PHE A 360 33.25 -34.87 -18.55
C PHE A 360 34.70 -34.80 -19.04
N ASN A 361 34.96 -35.45 -20.18
CA ASN A 361 36.29 -35.46 -20.77
C ASN A 361 36.63 -34.07 -21.30
N ARG A 362 37.68 -33.43 -20.73
CA ARG A 362 38.15 -32.06 -21.10
C ARG A 362 38.52 -31.90 -22.58
N GLN A 363 38.89 -32.99 -23.28
CA GLN A 363 39.30 -32.88 -24.69
C GLN A 363 38.11 -32.84 -25.66
N THR A 364 36.94 -33.32 -25.23
CA THR A 364 35.75 -33.46 -26.08
C THR A 364 34.59 -32.56 -25.68
N THR A 365 34.64 -31.96 -24.50
CA THR A 365 33.55 -31.13 -23.98
C THR A 365 33.97 -29.62 -24.03
N PRO A 366 33.28 -28.81 -24.78
CA PRO A 366 33.57 -27.36 -24.82
C PRO A 366 33.20 -26.71 -23.50
N ASP A 367 33.93 -25.66 -23.14
CA ASP A 367 33.57 -24.77 -22.04
C ASP A 367 32.21 -24.11 -22.30
N ILE A 368 31.35 -24.06 -21.32
CA ILE A 368 30.04 -23.42 -21.39
C ILE A 368 30.19 -21.95 -20.95
N SER A 369 29.77 -21.03 -21.78
CA SER A 369 29.71 -19.62 -21.41
C SER A 369 28.59 -19.36 -20.43
N GLY A 370 28.83 -18.45 -19.51
CA GLY A 370 27.87 -18.02 -18.53
C GLY A 370 28.13 -16.57 -18.11
N LYS A 371 27.28 -16.09 -17.22
CA LYS A 371 27.39 -14.75 -16.65
C LYS A 371 27.33 -14.80 -15.14
N LEU A 372 28.20 -14.07 -14.48
CA LEU A 372 28.20 -13.92 -13.03
C LEU A 372 26.99 -13.10 -12.60
N ILE A 373 26.09 -13.72 -11.80
CA ILE A 373 24.83 -13.11 -11.37
C ILE A 373 24.84 -12.69 -9.89
N PHE A 374 25.73 -13.30 -9.10
CA PHE A 374 25.78 -13.04 -7.67
C PHE A 374 27.19 -13.25 -7.12
N VAL A 375 27.61 -12.35 -6.22
CA VAL A 375 28.80 -12.46 -5.38
C VAL A 375 28.34 -12.26 -3.93
N SER A 376 28.68 -13.17 -3.05
CA SER A 376 28.31 -13.04 -1.62
C SER A 376 28.95 -11.78 -1.04
N PRO A 377 28.20 -10.92 -0.34
CA PRO A 377 28.75 -9.76 0.34
C PRO A 377 29.57 -10.16 1.60
N ASP A 378 29.36 -11.37 2.11
CA ASP A 378 29.94 -11.84 3.34
C ASP A 378 30.80 -13.09 3.16
N LEU A 379 31.81 -13.22 4.02
CA LEU A 379 32.77 -14.32 4.02
C LEU A 379 32.09 -15.55 4.67
N THR A 380 32.05 -16.64 3.95
CA THR A 380 31.53 -17.91 4.46
C THR A 380 32.70 -18.82 4.84
N SER A 381 32.64 -19.44 6.02
CA SER A 381 33.61 -20.47 6.42
C SER A 381 33.00 -21.84 6.32
N ASP A 382 33.76 -22.78 5.76
CA ASP A 382 33.41 -24.21 5.75
C ASP A 382 33.71 -24.81 7.13
N GLN A 383 32.67 -25.23 7.86
CA GLN A 383 32.78 -25.78 9.21
C GLN A 383 33.62 -27.06 9.25
N ARG A 384 33.78 -27.78 8.14
CA ARG A 384 34.52 -29.06 8.08
C ARG A 384 36.01 -28.83 7.80
N THR A 385 36.34 -27.86 6.94
CA THR A 385 37.73 -27.61 6.50
C THR A 385 38.35 -26.38 7.14
N GLY A 386 37.57 -25.50 7.79
CA GLY A 386 38.01 -24.23 8.37
C GLY A 386 38.38 -23.16 7.33
N GLN A 387 38.24 -23.45 6.04
CA GLN A 387 38.60 -22.53 4.98
C GLN A 387 37.51 -21.51 4.76
N SER A 388 37.91 -20.23 4.65
CA SER A 388 36.99 -19.14 4.33
C SER A 388 36.98 -18.89 2.83
N TYR A 389 35.77 -18.64 2.27
CA TYR A 389 35.57 -18.41 0.85
C TYR A 389 34.40 -17.45 0.61
N TYR A 390 34.34 -16.82 -0.55
CA TYR A 390 33.17 -16.12 -1.06
C TYR A 390 32.41 -17.01 -2.01
N ARG A 391 31.07 -17.02 -1.88
CA ARG A 391 30.17 -17.71 -2.81
C ARG A 391 29.88 -16.83 -4.01
N ILE A 392 29.96 -17.41 -5.19
CA ILE A 392 29.54 -16.80 -6.44
C ILE A 392 28.52 -17.68 -7.14
N LYS A 393 27.61 -17.07 -7.90
CA LYS A 393 26.66 -17.80 -8.74
C LYS A 393 26.83 -17.37 -10.17
N VAL A 394 27.05 -18.33 -11.04
CA VAL A 394 27.19 -18.13 -12.48
C VAL A 394 26.01 -18.78 -13.17
N ARG A 395 25.23 -17.97 -13.89
CA ARG A 395 24.13 -18.44 -14.74
C ARG A 395 24.69 -18.90 -16.06
N LEU A 396 24.39 -20.12 -16.46
CA LEU A 396 24.82 -20.68 -17.74
C LEU A 396 23.98 -20.08 -18.88
N ASP A 397 24.61 -19.82 -20.02
CA ASP A 397 23.90 -19.36 -21.20
C ASP A 397 23.11 -20.52 -21.83
N ALA A 398 21.78 -20.36 -21.88
CA ALA A 398 20.88 -21.35 -22.46
C ALA A 398 21.22 -21.65 -23.94
N GLY A 399 21.71 -20.67 -24.71
CA GLY A 399 22.13 -20.85 -26.08
C GLY A 399 23.44 -21.66 -26.22
N ALA A 400 24.36 -21.51 -25.26
CA ALA A 400 25.59 -22.31 -25.22
C ALA A 400 25.27 -23.77 -24.81
N LEU A 401 24.37 -23.94 -23.87
CA LEU A 401 23.92 -25.28 -23.42
C LEU A 401 23.18 -26.03 -24.53
N ALA A 402 22.33 -25.36 -25.31
CA ALA A 402 21.61 -25.95 -26.44
C ALA A 402 22.55 -26.43 -27.57
N ARG A 403 23.75 -25.82 -27.69
CA ARG A 403 24.79 -26.23 -28.69
C ARG A 403 25.61 -27.46 -28.24
N ALA A 404 25.48 -27.85 -26.97
CA ALA A 404 26.18 -29.00 -26.41
C ALA A 404 25.18 -30.07 -25.86
N PRO A 405 24.33 -30.69 -26.69
CA PRO A 405 23.26 -31.61 -26.26
C PRO A 405 23.74 -32.85 -25.55
N GLN A 406 25.02 -33.17 -25.69
CA GLN A 406 25.65 -34.30 -25.02
C GLN A 406 25.93 -34.08 -23.52
N ILE A 407 25.76 -32.82 -23.05
CA ILE A 407 25.97 -32.45 -21.65
C ILE A 407 24.64 -32.51 -20.91
N ALA A 408 24.28 -33.63 -20.34
CA ALA A 408 23.14 -33.74 -19.44
C ALA A 408 23.56 -33.28 -18.04
N LEU A 409 23.32 -31.99 -17.74
CA LEU A 409 23.63 -31.41 -16.45
C LEU A 409 22.69 -31.96 -15.38
N LYS A 410 23.26 -32.36 -14.24
CA LYS A 410 22.54 -32.78 -13.04
C LYS A 410 22.97 -31.90 -11.86
N ALA A 411 22.03 -31.52 -10.99
CA ALA A 411 22.36 -30.83 -9.74
C ALA A 411 23.36 -31.67 -8.93
N GLY A 412 24.35 -31.05 -8.31
CA GLY A 412 25.43 -31.67 -7.59
C GLY A 412 26.64 -32.06 -8.46
N MET A 413 26.62 -31.83 -9.78
CA MET A 413 27.80 -32.10 -10.62
C MET A 413 28.93 -31.10 -10.32
N PRO A 414 30.17 -31.57 -10.11
CA PRO A 414 31.30 -30.66 -9.87
C PRO A 414 31.64 -29.85 -11.12
N ALA A 415 31.89 -28.57 -10.92
CA ALA A 415 32.22 -27.61 -11.98
C ALA A 415 33.31 -26.64 -11.52
N GLU A 416 34.16 -26.26 -12.47
CA GLU A 416 35.14 -25.18 -12.30
C GLU A 416 34.67 -23.94 -13.08
N THR A 417 34.67 -22.78 -12.42
CA THR A 417 34.28 -21.53 -13.03
C THR A 417 35.48 -20.63 -13.21
N PHE A 418 35.64 -20.07 -14.39
CA PHE A 418 36.66 -19.11 -14.72
C PHE A 418 35.98 -17.75 -15.00
N VAL A 419 35.96 -16.89 -14.00
CA VAL A 419 35.39 -15.54 -14.13
C VAL A 419 36.42 -14.63 -14.78
N GLU A 420 36.10 -14.09 -15.95
CA GLU A 420 37.00 -13.21 -16.69
C GLU A 420 37.19 -11.88 -15.97
N THR A 421 38.41 -11.62 -15.54
CA THR A 421 38.82 -10.34 -15.00
C THR A 421 39.49 -9.54 -16.13
N GLY A 422 39.28 -8.25 -16.17
CA GLY A 422 39.77 -7.39 -17.29
C GLY A 422 41.23 -7.65 -17.68
N ASP A 423 41.53 -7.33 -18.92
CA ASP A 423 42.87 -7.48 -19.53
C ASP A 423 43.91 -6.73 -18.72
N ARG A 424 45.05 -7.40 -18.46
CA ARG A 424 46.20 -6.82 -17.76
C ARG A 424 47.44 -6.97 -18.64
N SER A 425 48.28 -5.93 -18.65
CA SER A 425 49.56 -6.03 -19.38
C SER A 425 50.48 -7.07 -18.71
N ILE A 426 51.25 -7.80 -19.51
CA ILE A 426 52.25 -8.78 -19.03
C ILE A 426 53.21 -8.11 -18.05
N LEU A 427 53.57 -6.85 -18.28
CA LEU A 427 54.41 -6.05 -17.40
C LEU A 427 53.79 -5.92 -15.99
N SER A 428 52.48 -5.66 -15.90
CA SER A 428 51.80 -5.53 -14.60
C SER A 428 51.77 -6.86 -13.81
N PHE A 429 51.73 -7.97 -14.54
CA PHE A 429 51.74 -9.31 -13.92
C PHE A 429 53.12 -9.67 -13.32
N LEU A 430 54.23 -9.27 -14.01
CA LEU A 430 55.59 -9.50 -13.56
C LEU A 430 56.02 -8.54 -12.42
N VAL A 431 55.59 -7.29 -12.49
CA VAL A 431 56.04 -6.24 -11.56
C VAL A 431 55.22 -6.18 -10.27
N LYS A 432 53.93 -6.56 -10.31
CA LYS A 432 53.03 -6.50 -9.14
C LYS A 432 53.51 -7.32 -7.92
N PRO A 433 53.99 -8.59 -8.08
CA PRO A 433 54.48 -9.35 -6.92
C PRO A 433 55.71 -8.72 -6.27
N LEU A 434 56.60 -8.12 -7.09
CA LEU A 434 57.79 -7.43 -6.59
C LEU A 434 57.43 -6.13 -5.84
N LEU A 435 56.47 -5.35 -6.38
CA LEU A 435 56.00 -4.15 -5.72
C LEU A 435 55.20 -4.44 -4.45
N ASP A 436 54.43 -5.51 -4.42
CA ASP A 436 53.66 -5.94 -3.25
C ASP A 436 54.61 -6.43 -2.12
N GLN A 437 55.71 -7.15 -2.47
CA GLN A 437 56.73 -7.54 -1.51
C GLN A 437 57.49 -6.31 -0.95
N LEU A 438 57.84 -5.34 -1.80
CA LEU A 438 58.44 -4.09 -1.37
C LEU A 438 57.52 -3.27 -0.43
N ARG A 439 56.26 -3.18 -0.77
CA ARG A 439 55.24 -2.54 0.12
C ARG A 439 55.06 -3.24 1.45
N TYR A 440 55.12 -4.58 1.45
CA TYR A 440 55.05 -5.37 2.68
C TYR A 440 56.27 -5.15 3.57
N SER A 441 57.48 -5.11 2.98
CA SER A 441 58.71 -4.85 3.67
C SER A 441 58.80 -3.42 4.26
N MET A 442 58.23 -2.42 3.57
CA MET A 442 58.22 -1.04 4.05
C MET A 442 57.12 -0.75 5.09
N ARG A 443 56.18 -1.70 5.33
CA ARG A 443 55.05 -1.54 6.27
C ARG A 443 55.27 -2.25 7.60
N SER A 444 56.38 -2.99 7.74
CA SER A 444 56.73 -3.69 8.99
C SER A 444 57.52 -2.88 9.99
N GLU A 445 57.76 -1.59 9.71
CA GLU A 445 58.37 -0.64 10.65
C GLU A 445 57.45 0.56 10.91
N GLY A 446 56.37 0.29 11.66
CA GLY A 446 55.46 1.34 12.09
C GLY A 446 54.52 0.84 13.18
#